data_f8d49bed8618b458cbbc7d11fa6a91a9
#
_entry.id   f8d49bed8618b458cbbc7d11fa6a91a9
#
_cell.length_a   1.000
_cell.length_b   1.000
_cell.length_c   1.000
_cell.angle_alpha   90.00
_cell.angle_beta   90.00
_cell.angle_gamma   90.00
#
_symmetry.space_group_name_H-M   'P 1'
#
loop_
_entity.id
_entity.type
_entity.pdbx_description
1 polymer ?
#
loop_
_entity_poly.entity_id
_entity_poly.type
_entity_poly.pdbx_seq_one_letter_code
_entity_poly.pdbx_strand_id
1 'polypeptide(L)'
;MLIRKGWHLLDRNWSCRWGEFDLLVIKDRQLLLVEVKGRRSPSWGARAVVPAKRRRLGRTISCWSALHPQRADCLLQVAVAIVPLPPARGPVRWFRLEQLC
;
A
#
# COMPACT_ATOMS: atom_id res chain seq x y z
N MET A 1 5.33 1.59 14.45
CA MET A 1 4.39 1.73 13.32
C MET A 1 4.63 3.02 12.57
N LEU A 2 3.98 3.17 11.43
CA LEU A 2 4.23 4.30 10.54
C LEU A 2 3.96 5.66 11.20
N ILE A 3 2.88 5.76 11.97
CA ILE A 3 2.54 7.03 12.61
C ILE A 3 3.63 7.50 13.57
N ARG A 4 4.25 6.58 14.30
CA ARG A 4 5.35 6.93 15.20
C ARG A 4 6.59 7.42 14.47
N LYS A 5 6.72 7.06 13.19
CA LYS A 5 7.85 7.48 12.36
C LYS A 5 7.56 8.77 11.58
N GLY A 6 6.46 9.43 11.88
CA GLY A 6 6.12 10.71 11.27
C GLY A 6 5.22 10.61 10.04
N TRP A 7 4.68 9.45 9.74
CA TRP A 7 3.74 9.31 8.64
C TRP A 7 2.34 9.74 9.06
N HIS A 8 1.66 10.42 8.17
CA HIS A 8 0.28 10.87 8.40
C HIS A 8 -0.66 10.15 7.45
N LEU A 9 -1.80 9.74 7.96
CA LEU A 9 -2.82 9.08 7.14
C LEU A 9 -3.51 10.11 6.25
N LEU A 10 -3.50 9.87 4.93
CA LEU A 10 -4.25 10.66 3.97
C LEU A 10 -5.58 10.02 3.64
N ASP A 11 -5.58 8.71 3.41
CA ASP A 11 -6.79 8.01 3.02
C ASP A 11 -6.68 6.54 3.40
N ARG A 12 -7.84 5.91 3.59
CA ARG A 12 -7.89 4.48 3.88
C ARG A 12 -9.12 3.87 3.24
N ASN A 13 -8.99 2.59 2.84
CA ASN A 13 -10.11 1.83 2.25
C ASN A 13 -10.77 2.61 1.12
N TRP A 14 -9.95 3.27 0.31
CA TRP A 14 -10.42 4.09 -0.80
C TRP A 14 -10.58 3.23 -2.04
N SER A 15 -11.64 3.48 -2.78
CA SER A 15 -11.92 2.70 -3.98
C SER A 15 -12.41 3.58 -5.11
N CYS A 16 -12.25 3.09 -6.33
CA CYS A 16 -12.78 3.68 -7.53
C CYS A 16 -13.10 2.55 -8.51
N ARG A 17 -13.51 2.91 -9.72
CA ARG A 17 -13.86 1.91 -10.73
C ARG A 17 -12.73 0.93 -11.06
N TRP A 18 -11.48 1.31 -10.81
CA TRP A 18 -10.32 0.48 -11.16
C TRP A 18 -9.87 -0.46 -10.04
N GLY A 19 -10.37 -0.25 -8.82
CA GLY A 19 -9.99 -1.06 -7.69
C GLY A 19 -9.95 -0.26 -6.41
N GLU A 20 -9.21 -0.78 -5.44
CA GLU A 20 -9.13 -0.17 -4.11
C GLU A 20 -7.73 -0.27 -3.56
N PHE A 21 -7.41 0.56 -2.58
CA PHE A 21 -6.22 0.41 -1.76
C PHE A 21 -6.59 0.50 -0.28
N ASP A 22 -5.73 -0.06 0.57
CA ASP A 22 -6.02 -0.14 2.00
C ASP A 22 -5.64 1.14 2.73
N LEU A 23 -4.42 1.63 2.54
CA LEU A 23 -3.92 2.82 3.22
C LEU A 23 -3.07 3.66 2.28
N LEU A 24 -3.17 4.97 2.44
CA LEU A 24 -2.27 5.92 1.81
C LEU A 24 -1.79 6.88 2.88
N VAL A 25 -0.48 6.94 3.08
CA VAL A 25 0.13 7.79 4.10
C VAL A 25 1.16 8.72 3.46
N ILE A 26 1.43 9.81 4.13
CA ILE A 26 2.38 10.82 3.66
C ILE A 26 3.38 11.16 4.75
N LYS A 27 4.62 11.36 4.34
CA LYS A 27 5.66 11.93 5.20
C LYS A 27 6.52 12.84 4.34
N ASP A 28 6.55 14.13 4.70
CA ASP A 28 7.18 15.15 3.87
C ASP A 28 6.56 15.14 2.48
N ARG A 29 7.34 14.89 1.43
CA ARG A 29 6.85 14.85 0.06
C ARG A 29 6.82 13.42 -0.49
N GLN A 30 6.70 12.44 0.40
CA GLN A 30 6.65 11.03 0.03
C GLN A 30 5.28 10.47 0.34
N LEU A 31 4.69 9.80 -0.65
CA LEU A 31 3.46 9.04 -0.49
C LEU A 31 3.79 7.57 -0.41
N LEU A 32 3.20 6.88 0.54
CA LEU A 32 3.34 5.44 0.65
C LEU A 32 1.96 4.81 0.58
N LEU A 33 1.75 4.04 -0.49
CA LEU A 33 0.55 3.23 -0.65
C LEU A 33 0.81 1.87 0.00
N VAL A 34 -0.03 1.51 0.95
CA VAL A 34 0.16 0.27 1.71
C VAL A 34 -0.99 -0.69 1.44
N GLU A 35 -0.67 -1.88 0.95
CA GLU A 35 -1.58 -3.00 0.85
C GLU A 35 -1.38 -3.90 2.04
N VAL A 36 -2.46 -4.21 2.75
CA VAL A 36 -2.40 -5.02 3.96
C VAL A 36 -2.92 -6.42 3.65
N LYS A 37 -2.12 -7.45 3.96
CA LYS A 37 -2.49 -8.85 3.75
C LYS A 37 -2.35 -9.62 5.05
N GLY A 38 -3.44 -10.27 5.46
CA GLY A 38 -3.40 -11.20 6.59
C GLY A 38 -2.96 -12.58 6.13
N ARG A 39 -2.11 -13.24 6.90
CA ARG A 39 -1.61 -14.57 6.57
C ARG A 39 -1.55 -15.47 7.79
N ARG A 40 -2.01 -16.71 7.61
CA ARG A 40 -1.96 -17.74 8.65
C ARG A 40 -0.76 -18.67 8.51
N SER A 41 -0.08 -18.61 7.36
CA SER A 41 1.05 -19.48 7.06
C SER A 41 2.30 -18.64 6.80
N PRO A 42 3.45 -19.03 7.34
CA PRO A 42 4.70 -18.30 7.11
C PRO A 42 5.26 -18.47 5.70
N SER A 43 4.77 -19.47 4.94
CA SER A 43 5.28 -19.72 3.60
C SER A 43 4.82 -18.67 2.60
N TRP A 44 3.92 -17.81 2.99
CA TRP A 44 3.39 -16.78 2.13
C TRP A 44 4.31 -15.57 2.12
N GLY A 45 4.60 -15.03 0.96
CA GLY A 45 5.56 -13.94 0.87
C GLY A 45 5.27 -12.97 -0.26
N ALA A 46 6.30 -12.58 -0.99
CA ALA A 46 6.24 -11.54 -2.02
C ALA A 46 5.28 -11.87 -3.18
N ARG A 47 4.77 -13.08 -3.24
CA ARG A 47 3.75 -13.46 -4.23
C ARG A 47 2.39 -12.81 -3.94
N ALA A 48 2.29 -12.07 -2.86
CA ALA A 48 1.07 -11.40 -2.45
C ALA A 48 0.48 -10.51 -3.54
N VAL A 49 1.34 -9.92 -4.35
CA VAL A 49 0.90 -8.94 -5.35
C VAL A 49 1.35 -9.42 -6.72
N VAL A 50 0.41 -10.03 -7.45
CA VAL A 50 0.64 -10.48 -8.82
C VAL A 50 0.61 -9.29 -9.78
N PRO A 51 1.17 -9.43 -11.00
CA PRO A 51 1.25 -8.32 -11.96
C PRO A 51 -0.10 -7.66 -12.27
N ALA A 52 -1.17 -8.43 -12.38
CA ALA A 52 -2.49 -7.86 -12.64
C ALA A 52 -2.93 -6.94 -11.51
N LYS A 53 -2.66 -7.31 -10.27
CA LYS A 53 -2.99 -6.48 -9.12
C LYS A 53 -2.14 -5.21 -9.09
N ARG A 54 -0.87 -5.31 -9.46
CA ARG A 54 0.00 -4.13 -9.56
C ARG A 54 -0.56 -3.12 -10.56
N ARG A 55 -1.03 -3.59 -11.71
CA ARG A 55 -1.63 -2.71 -12.72
C ARG A 55 -2.89 -2.03 -12.20
N ARG A 56 -3.72 -2.78 -11.48
CA ARG A 56 -4.93 -2.20 -10.88
C ARG A 56 -4.58 -1.16 -9.82
N LEU A 57 -3.57 -1.42 -9.00
CA LEU A 57 -3.11 -0.44 -8.02
C LEU A 57 -2.61 0.83 -8.70
N GLY A 58 -1.87 0.69 -9.80
CA GLY A 58 -1.40 1.83 -10.56
C GLY A 58 -2.53 2.69 -11.08
N ARG A 59 -3.58 2.06 -11.63
CA ARG A 59 -4.75 2.79 -12.11
C ARG A 59 -5.52 3.43 -10.95
N THR A 60 -5.63 2.72 -9.84
CA THR A 60 -6.33 3.22 -8.67
C THR A 60 -5.65 4.45 -8.09
N ILE A 61 -4.33 4.41 -7.95
CA ILE A 61 -3.60 5.56 -7.42
C ILE A 61 -3.60 6.72 -8.42
N SER A 62 -3.60 6.44 -9.72
CA SER A 62 -3.74 7.50 -10.72
C SER A 62 -5.08 8.21 -10.60
N CYS A 63 -6.15 7.45 -10.35
CA CYS A 63 -7.48 8.01 -10.12
C CYS A 63 -7.48 8.90 -8.86
N TRP A 64 -6.87 8.41 -7.78
CA TRP A 64 -6.76 9.20 -6.56
C TRP A 64 -5.97 10.50 -6.79
N SER A 65 -4.84 10.40 -7.51
CA SER A 65 -3.98 11.56 -7.78
C SER A 65 -4.69 12.62 -8.60
N ALA A 66 -5.52 12.20 -9.55
CA ALA A 66 -6.31 13.13 -10.36
C ALA A 66 -7.27 13.95 -9.50
N LEU A 67 -7.76 13.38 -8.39
CA LEU A 67 -8.63 14.07 -7.46
C LEU A 67 -7.87 14.89 -6.42
N HIS A 68 -6.54 14.75 -6.37
CA HIS A 68 -5.71 15.41 -5.38
C HIS A 68 -4.48 16.06 -6.05
N PRO A 69 -4.71 17.06 -6.93
CA PRO A 69 -3.60 17.67 -7.68
C PRO A 69 -2.55 18.33 -6.81
N GLN A 70 -2.89 18.70 -5.58
CA GLN A 70 -1.93 19.28 -4.65
C GLN A 70 -0.84 18.28 -4.23
N ARG A 71 -1.00 17.00 -4.55
CA ARG A 71 -0.01 15.96 -4.24
C ARG A 71 0.76 15.49 -5.48
N ALA A 72 0.61 16.18 -6.61
CA ALA A 72 1.17 15.72 -7.88
C ALA A 72 2.69 15.61 -7.89
N ASP A 73 3.37 16.40 -7.07
CA ASP A 73 4.84 16.41 -7.02
C ASP A 73 5.41 15.54 -5.90
N CYS A 74 4.58 14.75 -5.23
CA CYS A 74 5.04 13.80 -4.22
C CYS A 74 5.58 12.55 -4.88
N LEU A 75 6.61 11.96 -4.28
CA LEU A 75 7.13 10.66 -4.70
C LEU A 75 6.23 9.55 -4.16
N LEU A 76 5.81 8.66 -5.05
CA LEU A 76 4.97 7.54 -4.68
C LEU A 76 5.78 6.27 -4.54
N GLN A 77 5.59 5.58 -3.42
CA GLN A 77 6.13 4.25 -3.17
C GLN A 77 4.98 3.34 -2.77
N VAL A 78 5.15 2.06 -3.00
CA VAL A 78 4.14 1.06 -2.65
C VAL A 78 4.78 -0.02 -1.80
N ALA A 79 4.08 -0.40 -0.75
CA ALA A 79 4.53 -1.46 0.13
C ALA A 79 3.37 -2.42 0.43
N VAL A 80 3.72 -3.67 0.66
CA VAL A 80 2.79 -4.68 1.15
C VAL A 80 3.15 -5.00 2.58
N ALA A 81 2.18 -4.88 3.47
CA ALA A 81 2.33 -5.24 4.87
C ALA A 81 1.66 -6.58 5.10
N ILE A 82 2.42 -7.59 5.48
CA ILE A 82 1.90 -8.91 5.76
C ILE A 82 1.74 -9.06 7.26
N VAL A 83 0.49 -9.17 7.69
CA VAL A 83 0.13 -9.25 9.10
C VAL A 83 -0.11 -10.71 9.44
N PRO A 84 0.66 -11.29 10.41
CA PRO A 84 0.42 -12.65 10.85
C PRO A 84 -0.95 -12.76 11.51
N LEU A 85 -1.73 -13.78 11.11
CA LEU A 85 -3.01 -14.11 11.72
C LEU A 85 -2.85 -15.44 12.46
N PRO A 86 -3.55 -15.66 13.59
CA PRO A 86 -3.48 -16.94 14.27
C PRO A 86 -3.78 -18.08 13.31
N PRO A 87 -3.02 -19.22 13.39
CA PRO A 87 -1.98 -19.51 14.38
C PRO A 87 -0.62 -18.89 14.11
N ALA A 88 -0.42 -18.17 12.99
CA ALA A 88 0.84 -17.52 12.72
C ALA A 88 1.09 -16.41 13.73
N ARG A 89 2.36 -16.21 14.09
CA ARG A 89 2.79 -15.19 15.03
C ARG A 89 4.02 -14.48 14.48
N GLY A 90 4.33 -13.33 15.06
CA GLY A 90 5.52 -12.58 14.72
C GLY A 90 5.20 -11.16 14.29
N PRO A 91 6.21 -10.41 13.89
CA PRO A 91 6.04 -9.03 13.47
C PRO A 91 5.39 -8.94 12.10
N VAL A 92 4.85 -7.76 11.80
CA VAL A 92 4.40 -7.43 10.45
C VAL A 92 5.61 -7.41 9.52
N ARG A 93 5.48 -8.07 8.39
CA ARG A 93 6.54 -8.07 7.37
C ARG A 93 6.20 -7.07 6.29
N TRP A 94 7.21 -6.32 5.84
CA TRP A 94 7.05 -5.28 4.86
C TRP A 94 7.82 -5.63 3.59
N PHE A 95 7.14 -5.52 2.45
CA PHE A 95 7.76 -5.71 1.14
C PHE A 95 7.50 -4.47 0.31
N ARG A 96 8.56 -3.90 -0.26
CA ARG A 96 8.44 -2.72 -1.10
C ARG A 96 8.31 -3.15 -2.56
N LEU A 97 7.36 -2.54 -3.27
CA LEU A 97 7.20 -2.74 -4.71
C LEU A 97 7.86 -1.56 -5.42
N GLU A 98 8.75 -1.85 -6.35
CA GLU A 98 9.53 -0.79 -7.00
C GLU A 98 8.76 -0.08 -8.10
N GLN A 99 7.88 -0.80 -8.80
CA GLN A 99 7.11 -0.23 -9.90
C GLN A 99 5.70 -0.76 -9.91
N LEU A 100 4.76 0.11 -10.32
CA LEU A 100 3.35 -0.26 -10.43
C LEU A 100 2.91 -0.58 -11.85
N CYS A 101 3.62 -0.14 -12.84
CA CYS A 101 3.23 -0.35 -14.23
C CYS A 101 4.33 -1.01 -15.02
#